data_6b39697b8f266c68ae12cae7abcedd2e
#
_entry.id   6b39697b8f266c68ae12cae7abcedd2e
#
_cell.length_a   1.000
_cell.length_b   1.000
_cell.length_c   1.000
_cell.angle_alpha   90.00
_cell.angle_beta   90.00
_cell.angle_gamma   90.00
#
_symmetry.space_group_name_H-M   'P 1'
#
loop_
_entity.id
_entity.type
_entity.pdbx_description
1 polymer ?
#
loop_
_entity_poly.entity_id
_entity_poly.type
_entity_poly.pdbx_seq_one_letter_code
_entity_poly.pdbx_strand_id
1 'polypeptide(L)'
;NSGKCVIADRFSDSTLAYQGGGRGLDLDYLISLNDFATNGAIPDITFNLDINPESAFNRSNSSEPDRIENAGIEFQKKVRQQYKIIAKRFPDRIFTIDGSKSISSIHSTIWEKTINCINEKN
;
A
#
# COMPACT_ATOMS: atom_id res chain seq x y z
N ASN A 1 5.29 -23.22 -4.73
CA ASN A 1 6.57 -22.69 -5.24
C ASN A 1 6.85 -23.28 -6.63
N SER A 2 6.22 -22.70 -7.65
CA SER A 2 6.41 -23.13 -9.06
C SER A 2 7.35 -22.20 -9.84
N GLY A 3 8.12 -21.32 -9.15
CA GLY A 3 9.00 -20.34 -9.77
C GLY A 3 8.27 -19.22 -10.55
N LYS A 4 6.98 -19.01 -10.28
CA LYS A 4 6.18 -17.98 -10.95
C LYS A 4 6.16 -16.71 -10.11
N CYS A 5 6.33 -15.56 -10.77
CA CYS A 5 6.05 -14.25 -10.19
C CYS A 5 4.53 -14.01 -10.18
N VAL A 6 4.02 -13.58 -9.04
CA VAL A 6 2.61 -13.22 -8.85
C VAL A 6 2.52 -11.73 -8.53
N ILE A 7 1.69 -11.02 -9.25
CA ILE A 7 1.39 -9.60 -8.99
C ILE A 7 -0.02 -9.53 -8.43
N ALA A 8 -0.17 -8.90 -7.26
CA ALA A 8 -1.46 -8.66 -6.64
C ALA A 8 -1.72 -7.14 -6.58
N ASP A 9 -2.84 -6.71 -7.13
CA ASP A 9 -3.37 -5.37 -6.91
C ASP A 9 -4.10 -5.37 -5.56
N ARG A 10 -3.39 -4.94 -4.52
CA ARG A 10 -3.74 -5.00 -3.10
C ARG A 10 -3.75 -6.44 -2.56
N PHE A 11 -3.14 -6.61 -1.40
CA PHE A 11 -3.08 -7.88 -0.67
C PHE A 11 -3.11 -7.60 0.85
N SER A 12 -2.50 -8.44 1.66
CA SER A 12 -2.52 -8.39 3.14
C SER A 12 -2.14 -7.04 3.74
N ASP A 13 -1.18 -6.31 3.16
CA ASP A 13 -0.79 -4.98 3.66
C ASP A 13 -1.91 -3.94 3.52
N SER A 14 -2.77 -4.07 2.51
CA SER A 14 -3.96 -3.22 2.41
C SER A 14 -4.95 -3.47 3.55
N THR A 15 -5.12 -4.71 3.97
CA THR A 15 -5.96 -5.04 5.15
C THR A 15 -5.42 -4.35 6.40
N LEU A 16 -4.11 -4.38 6.64
CA LEU A 16 -3.48 -3.68 7.77
C LEU A 16 -3.73 -2.18 7.72
N ALA A 17 -3.62 -1.57 6.54
CA ALA A 17 -3.82 -0.13 6.38
C ALA A 17 -5.27 0.29 6.58
N TYR A 18 -6.20 -0.40 5.96
CA TYR A 18 -7.63 -0.04 5.99
C TYR A 18 -8.30 -0.40 7.31
N GLN A 19 -8.02 -1.57 7.87
CA GLN A 19 -8.62 -1.99 9.13
C GLN A 19 -7.91 -1.37 10.33
N GLY A 20 -6.58 -1.23 10.29
CA GLY A 20 -5.80 -0.59 11.34
C GLY A 20 -6.01 0.92 11.37
N GLY A 21 -5.66 1.62 10.30
CA GLY A 21 -5.76 3.07 10.21
C GLY A 21 -7.17 3.57 10.03
N GLY A 22 -7.89 3.02 9.04
CA GLY A 22 -9.24 3.46 8.71
C GLY A 22 -10.25 3.15 9.81
N ARG A 23 -10.18 1.98 10.43
CA ARG A 23 -11.14 1.50 11.44
C ARG A 23 -10.58 1.43 12.86
N GLY A 24 -9.29 1.69 13.06
CA GLY A 24 -8.66 1.76 14.38
C GLY A 24 -8.45 0.42 15.08
N LEU A 25 -8.39 -0.69 14.34
CA LEU A 25 -8.09 -2.00 14.93
C LEU A 25 -6.60 -2.13 15.24
N ASP A 26 -6.29 -2.92 16.27
CA ASP A 26 -4.91 -3.18 16.69
C ASP A 26 -4.08 -3.84 15.59
N LEU A 27 -2.87 -3.30 15.34
CA LEU A 27 -2.03 -3.72 14.23
C LEU A 27 -1.46 -5.12 14.43
N ASP A 28 -1.02 -5.48 15.64
CA ASP A 28 -0.44 -6.80 15.91
C ASP A 28 -1.51 -7.89 15.81
N TYR A 29 -2.74 -7.58 16.24
CA TYR A 29 -3.89 -8.45 16.04
C TYR A 29 -4.18 -8.66 14.54
N LEU A 30 -4.18 -7.60 13.74
CA LEU A 30 -4.40 -7.68 12.29
C LEU A 30 -3.30 -8.46 11.57
N ILE A 31 -2.03 -8.32 11.99
CA ILE A 31 -0.92 -9.11 11.45
C ILE A 31 -1.17 -10.60 11.69
N SER A 32 -1.58 -10.98 12.91
CA SER A 32 -1.88 -12.37 13.25
C SER A 32 -3.06 -12.94 12.45
N LEU A 33 -4.12 -12.12 12.24
CA LEU A 33 -5.26 -12.49 11.39
C LEU A 33 -4.85 -12.68 9.93
N ASN A 34 -4.02 -11.79 9.40
CA ASN A 34 -3.52 -11.91 8.03
C ASN A 34 -2.67 -13.16 7.84
N ASP A 35 -1.77 -13.45 8.79
CA ASP A 35 -0.95 -14.66 8.77
C ASP A 35 -1.81 -15.92 8.70
N PHE A 36 -2.81 -16.00 9.56
CA PHE A 36 -3.78 -17.08 9.53
C PHE A 36 -4.57 -17.16 8.20
N ALA A 37 -5.11 -16.03 7.75
CA ALA A 37 -5.96 -15.99 6.56
C ALA A 37 -5.20 -16.29 5.25
N THR A 38 -3.91 -15.95 5.20
CA THR A 38 -3.06 -16.19 4.02
C THR A 38 -2.24 -17.47 4.10
N ASN A 39 -2.41 -18.24 5.19
CA ASN A 39 -1.58 -19.41 5.48
C ASN A 39 -0.08 -19.07 5.44
N GLY A 40 0.31 -17.98 6.07
CA GLY A 40 1.68 -17.49 6.13
C GLY A 40 2.22 -16.88 4.83
N ALA A 41 1.39 -16.66 3.81
CA ALA A 41 1.84 -16.02 2.57
C ALA A 41 2.06 -14.53 2.80
N ILE A 42 3.32 -14.10 2.66
CA ILE A 42 3.75 -12.71 2.79
C ILE A 42 4.30 -12.25 1.43
N PRO A 43 3.96 -11.03 0.97
CA PRO A 43 4.57 -10.48 -0.23
C PRO A 43 6.09 -10.35 -0.10
N ASP A 44 6.82 -10.72 -1.12
CA ASP A 44 8.28 -10.53 -1.17
C ASP A 44 8.63 -9.05 -1.26
N ILE A 45 7.82 -8.28 -1.99
CA ILE A 45 7.94 -6.84 -2.12
C ILE A 45 6.57 -6.21 -2.24
N THR A 46 6.37 -5.06 -1.61
CA THR A 46 5.16 -4.25 -1.72
C THR A 46 5.53 -2.81 -2.07
N PHE A 47 4.90 -2.27 -3.08
CA PHE A 47 5.00 -0.86 -3.45
C PHE A 47 3.76 -0.10 -2.97
N ASN A 48 3.99 0.90 -2.14
CA ASN A 48 2.97 1.84 -1.70
C ASN A 48 3.16 3.18 -2.43
N LEU A 49 2.24 3.52 -3.32
CA LEU A 49 2.23 4.82 -3.99
C LEU A 49 1.61 5.85 -3.05
N ASP A 50 2.45 6.65 -2.40
CA ASP A 50 2.00 7.68 -1.48
C ASP A 50 1.60 8.95 -2.23
N ILE A 51 0.32 9.31 -2.13
CA ILE A 51 -0.22 10.55 -2.66
C ILE A 51 -1.10 11.21 -1.60
N ASN A 52 -1.08 12.54 -1.55
CA ASN A 52 -2.00 13.27 -0.69
C ASN A 52 -3.46 13.00 -1.15
N PRO A 53 -4.36 12.54 -0.25
CA PRO A 53 -5.75 12.25 -0.60
C PRO A 53 -6.49 13.41 -1.24
N GLU A 54 -6.26 14.65 -0.80
CA GLU A 54 -6.85 15.85 -1.40
C GLU A 54 -6.38 16.07 -2.84
N SER A 55 -5.09 15.85 -3.10
CA SER A 55 -4.52 15.94 -4.45
C SER A 55 -5.03 14.83 -5.37
N ALA A 56 -5.20 13.62 -4.84
CA ALA A 56 -5.77 12.50 -5.59
C ALA A 56 -7.23 12.76 -5.95
N PHE A 57 -8.00 13.27 -5.00
CA PHE A 57 -9.39 13.64 -5.19
C PHE A 57 -9.54 14.71 -6.29
N ASN A 58 -8.75 15.78 -6.23
CA ASN A 58 -8.79 16.87 -7.21
C ASN A 58 -8.41 16.41 -8.63
N ARG A 59 -7.65 15.31 -8.77
CA ARG A 59 -7.33 14.73 -10.09
C ARG A 59 -8.49 13.93 -10.67
N SER A 60 -9.31 13.32 -9.83
CA SER A 60 -10.40 12.45 -10.26
C SER A 60 -11.72 13.16 -10.49
N ASN A 61 -11.95 14.30 -9.84
CA ASN A 61 -13.21 15.04 -9.86
C ASN A 61 -13.03 16.51 -10.23
N SER A 62 -13.82 16.96 -11.19
CA SER A 62 -13.94 18.37 -11.57
C SER A 62 -15.10 19.10 -10.85
N SER A 63 -15.83 18.44 -9.96
CA SER A 63 -16.96 18.98 -9.20
C SER A 63 -16.63 19.17 -7.73
N GLU A 64 -17.31 20.10 -7.06
CA GLU A 64 -17.14 20.32 -5.61
C GLU A 64 -17.44 19.06 -4.80
N PRO A 65 -16.59 18.74 -3.79
CA PRO A 65 -16.76 17.56 -2.99
C PRO A 65 -18.04 17.66 -2.13
N ASP A 66 -18.84 16.64 -2.16
CA ASP A 66 -19.98 16.54 -1.27
C ASP A 66 -19.59 16.07 0.14
N ARG A 67 -20.56 15.98 1.05
CA ARG A 67 -20.34 15.59 2.45
C ARG A 67 -19.79 14.16 2.58
N ILE A 68 -20.17 13.26 1.69
CA ILE A 68 -19.75 11.85 1.68
C ILE A 68 -18.29 11.77 1.23
N GLU A 69 -17.92 12.56 0.22
CA GLU A 69 -16.54 12.63 -0.30
C GLU A 69 -15.57 13.22 0.72
N ASN A 70 -15.98 14.24 1.49
CA ASN A 70 -15.18 14.78 2.59
C ASN A 70 -14.94 13.76 3.72
N ALA A 71 -15.92 12.95 4.09
CA ALA A 71 -15.75 11.85 5.02
C ALA A 71 -14.80 10.78 4.46
N GLY A 72 -14.83 10.54 3.16
CA GLY A 72 -13.90 9.68 2.44
C GLY A 72 -12.46 10.18 2.48
N ILE A 73 -12.21 11.47 2.33
CA ILE A 73 -10.89 12.09 2.41
C ILE A 73 -10.28 11.87 3.81
N GLU A 74 -11.02 12.11 4.88
CA GLU A 74 -10.54 11.90 6.24
C GLU A 74 -10.23 10.42 6.52
N PHE A 75 -11.03 9.50 6.03
CA PHE A 75 -10.75 8.07 6.08
C PHE A 75 -9.45 7.74 5.32
N GLN A 76 -9.26 8.26 4.11
CA GLN A 76 -8.07 8.05 3.30
C GLN A 76 -6.80 8.64 3.96
N LYS A 77 -6.91 9.77 4.67
CA LYS A 77 -5.79 10.32 5.46
C LYS A 77 -5.34 9.33 6.54
N LYS A 78 -6.28 8.70 7.25
CA LYS A 78 -5.97 7.68 8.26
C LYS A 78 -5.34 6.44 7.64
N VAL A 79 -5.87 5.97 6.52
CA VAL A 79 -5.29 4.84 5.76
C VAL A 79 -3.88 5.15 5.31
N ARG A 80 -3.64 6.34 4.74
CA ARG A 80 -2.31 6.82 4.33
C ARG A 80 -1.32 6.82 5.50
N GLN A 81 -1.74 7.34 6.65
CA GLN A 81 -0.90 7.34 7.84
C GLN A 81 -0.54 5.93 8.30
N GLN A 82 -1.49 5.01 8.22
CA GLN A 82 -1.26 3.61 8.57
C GLN A 82 -0.28 2.93 7.61
N TYR A 83 -0.35 3.19 6.32
CA TYR A 83 0.65 2.71 5.37
C TYR A 83 2.06 3.17 5.73
N LYS A 84 2.23 4.40 6.21
CA LYS A 84 3.54 4.90 6.70
C LYS A 84 4.03 4.15 7.92
N ILE A 85 3.13 3.79 8.84
CA ILE A 85 3.44 3.00 10.03
C ILE A 85 3.87 1.59 9.62
N ILE A 86 3.12 0.95 8.73
CA ILE A 86 3.40 -0.39 8.24
C ILE A 86 4.73 -0.43 7.47
N ALA A 87 5.00 0.55 6.62
CA ALA A 87 6.27 0.65 5.89
C ALA A 87 7.48 0.77 6.84
N LYS A 88 7.33 1.50 7.96
CA LYS A 88 8.36 1.57 9.00
C LYS A 88 8.51 0.24 9.77
N ARG A 89 7.44 -0.52 9.92
CA ARG A 89 7.46 -1.84 10.58
C ARG A 89 8.14 -2.91 9.72
N PHE A 90 8.00 -2.80 8.39
CA PHE A 90 8.52 -3.76 7.41
C PHE A 90 9.39 -3.07 6.33
N PRO A 91 10.49 -2.41 6.72
CA PRO A 91 11.28 -1.56 5.81
C PRO A 91 11.97 -2.35 4.69
N ASP A 92 12.24 -3.63 4.92
CA ASP A 92 12.97 -4.48 3.95
C ASP A 92 12.09 -4.93 2.78
N ARG A 93 10.77 -4.88 2.93
CA ARG A 93 9.85 -5.35 1.89
C ARG A 93 8.81 -4.33 1.43
N ILE A 94 8.53 -3.27 2.19
CA ILE A 94 7.53 -2.25 1.83
C ILE A 94 8.23 -0.95 1.44
N PHE A 95 8.11 -0.59 0.16
CA PHE A 95 8.72 0.61 -0.40
C PHE A 95 7.65 1.66 -0.69
N THR A 96 7.79 2.83 -0.06
CA THR A 96 6.93 3.98 -0.33
C THR A 96 7.52 4.80 -1.46
N ILE A 97 6.71 5.01 -2.49
CA ILE A 97 7.06 5.78 -3.69
C ILE A 97 6.17 7.01 -3.75
N ASP A 98 6.75 8.16 -4.05
CA ASP A 98 6.00 9.40 -4.26
C ASP A 98 5.11 9.27 -5.51
N GLY A 99 3.81 9.09 -5.29
CA GLY A 99 2.80 8.94 -6.34
C GLY A 99 2.50 10.23 -7.12
N SER A 100 3.11 11.36 -6.74
CA SER A 100 2.99 12.63 -7.49
C SER A 100 3.96 12.72 -8.67
N LYS A 101 4.98 11.86 -8.71
CA LYS A 101 5.97 11.80 -9.80
C LYS A 101 5.35 11.32 -11.11
N SER A 102 6.09 11.49 -12.21
CA SER A 102 5.68 10.98 -13.52
C SER A 102 5.55 9.46 -13.53
N ILE A 103 4.64 8.94 -14.35
CA ILE A 103 4.45 7.51 -14.55
C ILE A 103 5.77 6.82 -14.91
N SER A 104 6.57 7.42 -15.79
CA SER A 104 7.87 6.88 -16.20
C SER A 104 8.85 6.77 -15.01
N SER A 105 8.91 7.79 -14.15
CA SER A 105 9.77 7.77 -12.96
C SER A 105 9.34 6.70 -11.95
N ILE A 106 8.04 6.59 -11.70
CA ILE A 106 7.46 5.57 -10.81
C ILE A 106 7.75 4.17 -11.37
N HIS A 107 7.50 3.97 -12.66
CA HIS A 107 7.75 2.70 -13.34
C HIS A 107 9.22 2.28 -13.23
N SER A 108 10.16 3.18 -13.52
CA SER A 108 11.61 2.88 -13.43
C SER A 108 12.01 2.44 -12.02
N THR A 109 11.50 3.11 -10.99
CA THR A 109 11.78 2.76 -9.59
C THR A 109 11.21 1.38 -9.22
N ILE A 110 9.97 1.10 -9.63
CA ILE A 110 9.32 -0.20 -9.38
C ILE A 110 10.08 -1.31 -10.10
N TRP A 111 10.40 -1.08 -11.38
CA TRP A 111 11.10 -2.06 -12.21
C TRP A 111 12.46 -2.46 -11.62
N GLU A 112 13.31 -1.47 -11.29
CA GLU A 112 14.62 -1.70 -10.69
C GLU A 112 14.53 -2.55 -9.41
N LYS A 113 13.66 -2.16 -8.49
CA LYS A 113 13.46 -2.90 -7.23
C LYS A 113 12.91 -4.30 -7.44
N THR A 114 12.02 -4.47 -8.40
CA THR A 114 11.43 -5.78 -8.73
C THR A 114 12.49 -6.72 -9.28
N ILE A 115 13.30 -6.26 -10.21
CA ILE A 115 14.38 -7.09 -10.80
C ILE A 115 15.41 -7.47 -9.73
N ASN A 116 15.80 -6.54 -8.86
CA ASN A 116 16.71 -6.85 -7.76
C ASN A 116 16.13 -7.92 -6.82
N CYS A 117 14.87 -7.79 -6.44
CA CYS A 117 14.18 -8.78 -5.61
C CYS A 117 14.13 -10.18 -6.27
N ILE A 118 13.88 -10.25 -7.57
CA ILE A 118 13.86 -11.51 -8.31
C ILE A 118 15.27 -12.13 -8.37
N ASN A 119 16.29 -11.33 -8.61
CA ASN A 119 17.68 -11.80 -8.72
C ASN A 119 18.24 -12.31 -7.38
N GLU A 120 17.84 -11.71 -6.26
CA GLU A 120 18.24 -12.14 -4.93
C GLU A 120 17.63 -13.49 -4.52
N LYS A 121 16.56 -13.92 -5.18
CA LYS A 121 15.83 -15.16 -4.88
C LYS A 121 16.16 -16.33 -5.80
N ASN A 122 16.91 -16.07 -6.85
CA ASN A 122 17.39 -17.06 -7.81
C ASN A 122 18.86 -17.43 -7.53
#